data_b0dedf4579c4ef9aaa5786347e01b421
#
_entry.id   b0dedf4579c4ef9aaa5786347e01b421
#
_cell.length_a   1.000
_cell.length_b   1.000
_cell.length_c   1.000
_cell.angle_alpha   90.00
_cell.angle_beta   90.00
_cell.angle_gamma   90.00
#
_symmetry.space_group_name_H-M   'P 1'
#
loop_
_entity.id
_entity.type
_entity.pdbx_description
1 polymer ?
#
loop_
_entity_poly.entity_id
_entity_poly.type
_entity_poly.pdbx_seq_one_letter_code
_entity_poly.pdbx_strand_id
1 'polypeptide(L)'
;MMDTLHFFLPLVLDDEDKSSPLKNRIRKNYRHLRKWANRTKTNCFRIYDRDIKEYPLAIDFYDGRFCIHYFTSSRDSDEPRQDLYEATMDAIGSLFHAPLESIYWRTRVKREKREQYEKTGESNHFFSVLEYGLQFRVNLTDYLDTGLFLDHRETRRLVASMAKGKRLLNLFAYTCSFSVHAAAAGALLTKSVDLSNTYTEWGKENFLMNLLPLKDNLIIREDCLQFLEKEKSMYDLIVIDPPTISRSKKMDQMFDIQKDYPFLISKALSLLSQDGTLFFSTNSRDFDFDKNLFCGCTITDISKKTIPLDFHNQKIHYCWKISPKSNFSSK
;
A
#
# COMPACT_ATOMS: atom_id res chain seq x y z
N MET A 1 8.73 20.52 -22.26
CA MET A 1 9.58 19.35 -22.48
C MET A 1 9.40 18.46 -21.27
N MET A 2 8.75 17.29 -21.40
CA MET A 2 8.70 16.31 -20.31
C MET A 2 10.10 15.74 -20.18
N ASP A 3 10.73 15.95 -19.04
CA ASP A 3 11.92 15.19 -18.68
C ASP A 3 11.53 13.71 -18.70
N THR A 4 12.12 12.99 -19.64
CA THR A 4 12.04 11.53 -19.63
C THR A 4 12.70 11.09 -18.33
N LEU A 5 11.88 10.71 -17.35
CA LEU A 5 12.34 10.08 -16.11
C LEU A 5 13.20 8.88 -16.52
N HIS A 6 14.53 9.05 -16.45
CA HIS A 6 15.46 7.96 -16.66
C HIS A 6 15.27 6.98 -15.51
N PHE A 7 14.57 5.90 -15.78
CA PHE A 7 14.45 4.81 -14.83
C PHE A 7 15.83 4.17 -14.64
N PHE A 8 16.41 4.42 -13.49
CA PHE A 8 17.73 3.90 -13.12
C PHE A 8 17.68 3.37 -11.69
N LEU A 9 18.19 2.15 -11.52
CA LEU A 9 18.44 1.58 -10.19
C LEU A 9 19.95 1.52 -9.99
N PRO A 10 20.49 2.09 -8.91
CA PRO A 10 21.91 2.14 -8.67
C PRO A 10 22.54 0.74 -8.68
N LEU A 11 23.80 0.66 -9.10
CA LEU A 11 24.62 -0.52 -8.90
C LEU A 11 25.09 -0.53 -7.45
N VAL A 12 24.93 -1.66 -6.80
CA VAL A 12 25.51 -1.86 -5.47
C VAL A 12 26.97 -2.26 -5.64
N LEU A 13 27.85 -1.56 -4.94
CA LEU A 13 29.27 -1.84 -4.98
C LEU A 13 29.60 -3.21 -4.40
N ASP A 14 30.61 -3.85 -4.99
CA ASP A 14 31.29 -4.98 -4.38
C ASP A 14 32.28 -4.42 -3.35
N ASP A 15 31.86 -4.46 -2.10
CA ASP A 15 32.75 -4.19 -0.98
C ASP A 15 33.42 -5.51 -0.57
N GLU A 16 34.75 -5.47 -0.40
CA GLU A 16 35.51 -6.62 0.06
C GLU A 16 35.23 -6.96 1.53
N ASP A 17 34.73 -5.98 2.30
CA ASP A 17 34.33 -6.19 3.69
C ASP A 17 33.08 -7.03 3.80
N LYS A 18 33.27 -8.29 4.21
CA LYS A 18 32.22 -9.25 4.48
C LYS A 18 31.86 -9.36 5.97
N SER A 19 32.42 -8.51 6.82
CA SER A 19 32.28 -8.60 8.28
C SER A 19 30.86 -8.22 8.77
N SER A 20 30.15 -7.33 8.07
CA SER A 20 28.81 -6.88 8.45
C SER A 20 27.70 -7.79 7.93
N PRO A 21 27.00 -8.56 8.80
CA PRO A 21 25.87 -9.41 8.39
C PRO A 21 24.73 -8.63 7.76
N LEU A 22 24.40 -7.44 8.29
CA LEU A 22 23.34 -6.57 7.78
C LEU A 22 23.65 -6.11 6.35
N LYS A 23 24.85 -5.57 6.13
CA LYS A 23 25.32 -5.08 4.83
C LYS A 23 25.30 -6.19 3.77
N ASN A 24 25.77 -7.39 4.12
CA ASN A 24 25.77 -8.55 3.24
C ASN A 24 24.34 -8.98 2.86
N ARG A 25 23.42 -8.94 3.83
CA ARG A 25 22.00 -9.28 3.60
C ARG A 25 21.33 -8.26 2.68
N ILE A 26 21.49 -6.96 2.95
CA ILE A 26 20.94 -5.87 2.11
C ILE A 26 21.49 -5.99 0.68
N ARG A 27 22.82 -6.18 0.51
CA ARG A 27 23.44 -6.38 -0.80
C ARG A 27 22.82 -7.54 -1.57
N LYS A 28 22.69 -8.70 -0.92
CA LYS A 28 22.10 -9.92 -1.52
C LYS A 28 20.66 -9.68 -1.96
N ASN A 29 19.83 -9.13 -1.08
CA ASN A 29 18.42 -8.85 -1.35
C ASN A 29 18.26 -7.86 -2.50
N TYR A 30 18.97 -6.72 -2.44
CA TYR A 30 18.89 -5.71 -3.47
C TYR A 30 19.32 -6.22 -4.84
N ARG A 31 20.41 -6.98 -4.95
CA ARG A 31 20.86 -7.58 -6.22
C ARG A 31 19.81 -8.52 -6.82
N HIS A 32 19.13 -9.28 -5.98
CA HIS A 32 18.03 -10.16 -6.41
C HIS A 32 16.84 -9.34 -6.90
N LEU A 33 16.39 -8.38 -6.09
CA LEU A 33 15.21 -7.55 -6.37
C LEU A 33 15.42 -6.60 -7.54
N ARG A 34 16.64 -6.06 -7.72
CA ARG A 34 16.98 -5.13 -8.81
C ARG A 34 16.66 -5.69 -10.19
N LYS A 35 16.84 -7.00 -10.43
CA LYS A 35 16.51 -7.63 -11.72
C LYS A 35 15.01 -7.59 -11.99
N TRP A 36 14.22 -7.88 -10.97
CA TRP A 36 12.76 -7.79 -11.03
C TRP A 36 12.31 -6.33 -11.18
N ALA A 37 12.84 -5.43 -10.38
CA ALA A 37 12.51 -4.01 -10.36
C ALA A 37 12.78 -3.34 -11.72
N ASN A 38 13.93 -3.63 -12.35
CA ASN A 38 14.25 -3.18 -13.71
C ASN A 38 13.22 -3.69 -14.74
N ARG A 39 12.90 -4.99 -14.70
CA ARG A 39 11.94 -5.59 -15.64
C ARG A 39 10.55 -5.01 -15.50
N THR A 40 10.14 -4.66 -14.28
CA THR A 40 8.81 -4.14 -13.98
C THR A 40 8.74 -2.61 -13.94
N LYS A 41 9.85 -1.92 -14.18
CA LYS A 41 9.96 -0.46 -14.03
C LYS A 41 9.44 0.01 -12.66
N THR A 42 9.95 -0.62 -11.59
CA THR A 42 9.60 -0.33 -10.20
C THR A 42 10.84 0.13 -9.46
N ASN A 43 10.82 1.32 -8.86
CA ASN A 43 11.94 1.88 -8.08
C ASN A 43 11.58 2.18 -6.61
N CYS A 44 10.49 1.55 -6.13
CA CYS A 44 10.09 1.59 -4.73
C CYS A 44 9.76 0.17 -4.25
N PHE A 45 10.57 -0.37 -3.34
CA PHE A 45 10.42 -1.74 -2.83
C PHE A 45 11.20 -1.93 -1.54
N ARG A 46 10.85 -2.97 -0.78
CA ARG A 46 11.51 -3.33 0.47
C ARG A 46 12.79 -4.10 0.19
N ILE A 47 13.92 -3.65 0.72
CA ILE A 47 15.23 -4.30 0.52
C ILE A 47 15.67 -5.13 1.73
N TYR A 48 15.04 -4.92 2.88
CA TYR A 48 15.28 -5.68 4.10
C TYR A 48 14.01 -5.74 4.95
N ASP A 49 13.63 -6.92 5.45
CA ASP A 49 12.41 -7.14 6.25
C ASP A 49 12.67 -8.05 7.46
N ARG A 50 13.49 -7.58 8.42
CA ARG A 50 13.82 -8.34 9.64
C ARG A 50 14.43 -9.71 9.35
N ASP A 51 15.24 -9.79 8.29
CA ASP A 51 15.90 -11.02 7.84
C ASP A 51 16.83 -11.63 8.90
N ILE A 52 17.39 -10.80 9.78
CA ILE A 52 18.32 -11.17 10.83
C ILE A 52 17.75 -10.65 12.15
N LYS A 53 17.65 -11.54 13.16
CA LYS A 53 16.97 -11.26 14.43
C LYS A 53 17.58 -10.07 15.21
N GLU A 54 18.88 -9.93 15.12
CA GLU A 54 19.67 -8.87 15.78
C GLU A 54 19.39 -7.47 15.19
N TYR A 55 18.84 -7.42 13.98
CA TYR A 55 18.50 -6.19 13.27
C TYR A 55 16.98 -6.11 13.02
N PRO A 56 16.17 -5.69 14.01
CA PRO A 56 14.72 -5.64 13.92
C PRO A 56 14.24 -4.45 13.08
N LEU A 57 14.67 -4.39 11.84
CA LEU A 57 14.42 -3.31 10.89
C LEU A 57 13.61 -3.79 9.69
N ALA A 58 12.86 -2.88 9.07
CA ALA A 58 12.54 -2.98 7.66
C ALA A 58 13.10 -1.76 6.94
N ILE A 59 13.66 -1.97 5.74
CA ILE A 59 14.26 -0.90 4.94
C ILE A 59 13.58 -0.89 3.59
N ASP A 60 12.88 0.20 3.32
CA ASP A 60 12.21 0.46 2.06
C ASP A 60 13.04 1.42 1.22
N PHE A 61 13.30 1.04 -0.02
CA PHE A 61 13.97 1.85 -1.04
C PHE A 61 12.95 2.62 -1.86
N TYR A 62 13.18 3.91 -2.08
CA TYR A 62 12.35 4.82 -2.88
C TYR A 62 13.24 5.67 -3.77
N ASP A 63 13.62 5.16 -4.94
CA ASP A 63 14.39 5.88 -5.95
C ASP A 63 15.64 6.60 -5.39
N GLY A 64 16.53 5.84 -4.73
CA GLY A 64 17.75 6.37 -4.11
C GLY A 64 17.58 6.92 -2.70
N ARG A 65 16.37 6.93 -2.16
CA ARG A 65 16.05 7.29 -0.78
C ARG A 65 15.66 6.04 0.01
N PHE A 66 15.92 6.07 1.33
CA PHE A 66 15.72 4.92 2.20
C PHE A 66 14.84 5.30 3.38
N CYS A 67 13.74 4.56 3.57
CA CYS A 67 12.89 4.67 4.74
C CYS A 67 13.15 3.47 5.65
N ILE A 68 13.70 3.72 6.84
CA ILE A 68 14.06 2.70 7.81
C ILE A 68 12.98 2.65 8.87
N HIS A 69 12.33 1.51 9.02
CA HIS A 69 11.36 1.24 10.06
C HIS A 69 12.03 0.42 11.16
N TYR A 70 12.25 1.03 12.31
CA TYR A 70 12.73 0.35 13.50
C TYR A 70 11.55 -0.17 14.32
N PHE A 71 11.51 -1.47 14.56
CA PHE A 71 10.46 -2.11 15.34
C PHE A 71 10.93 -2.30 16.78
N THR A 72 10.30 -1.61 17.71
CA THR A 72 10.60 -1.69 19.14
C THR A 72 9.39 -2.12 19.93
N SER A 73 9.61 -2.65 21.15
CA SER A 73 8.54 -2.93 22.08
C SER A 73 8.22 -1.69 22.93
N SER A 74 7.03 -1.66 23.55
CA SER A 74 6.64 -0.56 24.45
C SER A 74 7.52 -0.44 25.72
N ARG A 75 8.43 -1.39 25.93
CA ARG A 75 9.37 -1.41 27.07
C ARG A 75 10.76 -0.90 26.72
N ASP A 76 11.06 -0.78 25.42
CA ASP A 76 12.34 -0.33 24.93
C ASP A 76 12.29 1.17 24.61
N SER A 77 13.46 1.80 24.48
CA SER A 77 13.57 3.18 24.02
C SER A 77 12.95 3.37 22.63
N ASP A 78 12.34 4.52 22.40
CA ASP A 78 11.85 4.92 21.08
C ASP A 78 13.01 5.19 20.11
N GLU A 79 14.23 5.36 20.62
CA GLU A 79 15.43 5.52 19.82
C GLU A 79 16.10 4.19 19.56
N PRO A 80 16.61 3.96 18.33
CA PRO A 80 17.38 2.77 18.04
C PRO A 80 18.67 2.76 18.86
N ARG A 81 19.14 1.56 19.22
CA ARG A 81 20.46 1.42 19.83
C ARG A 81 21.53 2.00 18.91
N GLN A 82 22.53 2.67 19.48
CA GLN A 82 23.57 3.36 18.73
C GLN A 82 24.30 2.43 17.75
N ASP A 83 24.64 1.22 18.19
CA ASP A 83 25.29 0.20 17.36
C ASP A 83 24.46 -0.21 16.14
N LEU A 84 23.12 -0.33 16.31
CA LEU A 84 22.18 -0.63 15.23
C LEU A 84 22.06 0.53 14.25
N TYR A 85 22.01 1.75 14.76
CA TYR A 85 21.98 2.96 13.94
C TYR A 85 23.24 3.06 13.06
N GLU A 86 24.43 2.98 13.69
CA GLU A 86 25.70 3.07 12.99
C GLU A 86 25.87 1.98 11.92
N ALA A 87 25.58 0.72 12.28
CA ALA A 87 25.63 -0.40 11.34
C ALA A 87 24.70 -0.22 10.14
N THR A 88 23.53 0.39 10.35
CA THR A 88 22.55 0.61 9.27
C THR A 88 22.98 1.76 8.37
N MET A 89 23.48 2.86 8.96
CA MET A 89 23.97 4.02 8.22
C MET A 89 25.21 3.65 7.40
N ASP A 90 26.16 2.88 7.97
CA ASP A 90 27.32 2.35 7.24
C ASP A 90 26.88 1.45 6.08
N ALA A 91 25.96 0.52 6.33
CA ALA A 91 25.49 -0.41 5.31
C ALA A 91 24.87 0.31 4.11
N ILE A 92 23.98 1.30 4.35
CA ILE A 92 23.32 2.05 3.28
C ILE A 92 24.31 2.99 2.59
N GLY A 93 25.08 3.76 3.36
CA GLY A 93 26.05 4.73 2.83
C GLY A 93 27.10 4.06 1.96
N SER A 94 27.68 2.95 2.43
CA SER A 94 28.75 2.25 1.69
C SER A 94 28.22 1.47 0.47
N LEU A 95 27.02 0.88 0.55
CA LEU A 95 26.46 0.11 -0.57
C LEU A 95 25.91 0.98 -1.70
N PHE A 96 25.30 2.12 -1.37
CA PHE A 96 24.55 2.93 -2.33
C PHE A 96 25.15 4.32 -2.55
N HIS A 97 26.20 4.69 -1.84
CA HIS A 97 26.71 6.07 -1.77
C HIS A 97 25.60 7.07 -1.40
N ALA A 98 24.69 6.63 -0.54
CA ALA A 98 23.52 7.41 -0.16
C ALA A 98 23.95 8.56 0.76
N PRO A 99 23.60 9.82 0.44
CA PRO A 99 23.82 10.94 1.33
C PRO A 99 22.90 10.82 2.56
N LEU A 100 23.33 11.34 3.71
CA LEU A 100 22.60 11.21 4.98
C LEU A 100 21.18 11.75 4.90
N GLU A 101 20.97 12.83 4.17
CA GLU A 101 19.67 13.47 3.95
C GLU A 101 18.67 12.61 3.13
N SER A 102 19.16 11.52 2.52
CA SER A 102 18.31 10.55 1.80
C SER A 102 17.88 9.39 2.67
N ILE A 103 18.26 9.35 3.95
CA ILE A 103 17.98 8.24 4.87
C ILE A 103 17.03 8.72 5.95
N TYR A 104 15.82 8.16 5.98
CA TYR A 104 14.74 8.55 6.88
C TYR A 104 14.45 7.44 7.88
N TRP A 105 14.55 7.76 9.18
CA TRP A 105 14.25 6.82 10.26
C TRP A 105 12.83 7.00 10.76
N ARG A 106 12.15 5.89 11.02
CA ARG A 106 10.81 5.84 11.60
C ARG A 106 10.76 4.77 12.68
N THR A 107 10.52 5.18 13.91
CA THR A 107 10.31 4.24 15.00
C THR A 107 8.87 3.74 14.96
N ARG A 108 8.70 2.44 14.86
CA ARG A 108 7.41 1.74 14.93
C ARG A 108 7.27 1.08 16.31
N VAL A 109 6.77 1.84 17.26
CA VAL A 109 6.48 1.31 18.60
C VAL A 109 5.24 0.44 18.52
N LYS A 110 5.30 -0.75 19.15
CA LYS A 110 4.12 -1.61 19.32
C LYS A 110 3.22 -0.99 20.42
N ARG A 111 2.62 0.16 20.10
CA ARG A 111 1.65 0.83 20.98
C ARG A 111 0.24 0.36 20.65
N GLU A 112 -0.62 0.39 21.64
CA GLU A 112 -2.05 0.25 21.46
C GLU A 112 -2.56 1.33 20.51
N LYS A 113 -3.20 0.91 19.45
CA LYS A 113 -4.14 1.58 18.55
C LYS A 113 -4.08 3.13 18.55
N ARG A 114 -3.14 3.77 17.83
CA ARG A 114 -3.13 5.22 17.59
C ARG A 114 -3.35 5.56 16.12
N GLU A 115 -3.89 6.75 15.92
CA GLU A 115 -4.37 7.31 14.65
C GLU A 115 -3.34 7.27 13.52
N GLN A 116 -3.68 6.64 12.40
CA GLN A 116 -2.83 6.48 11.21
C GLN A 116 -2.66 7.77 10.38
N TYR A 117 -3.33 8.86 10.76
CA TYR A 117 -3.47 10.05 9.92
C TYR A 117 -2.73 11.29 10.46
N GLU A 118 -1.83 11.14 11.41
CA GLU A 118 -1.08 12.28 11.95
C GLU A 118 -0.02 12.79 10.97
N LYS A 119 -0.09 14.10 10.67
CA LYS A 119 0.99 14.83 10.01
C LYS A 119 2.09 15.04 11.05
N THR A 120 3.30 14.53 10.77
CA THR A 120 4.45 14.55 11.68
C THR A 120 5.44 15.66 11.36
N GLY A 121 5.29 16.34 10.22
CA GLY A 121 6.19 17.41 9.77
C GLY A 121 5.53 18.37 8.78
N GLU A 122 6.26 19.38 8.36
CA GLU A 122 5.82 20.45 7.45
C GLU A 122 6.83 20.74 6.32
N SER A 123 7.72 19.81 6.03
CA SER A 123 8.76 20.00 5.03
C SER A 123 8.22 20.14 3.60
N ASN A 124 7.04 19.55 3.33
CA ASN A 124 6.42 19.44 2.01
C ASN A 124 7.34 18.80 0.95
N HIS A 125 8.30 17.96 1.38
CA HIS A 125 9.22 17.26 0.49
C HIS A 125 8.56 16.07 -0.15
N PHE A 126 7.85 16.32 -1.23
CA PHE A 126 7.30 15.29 -2.09
C PHE A 126 8.23 14.99 -3.26
N PHE A 127 8.26 13.73 -3.65
CA PHE A 127 8.93 13.28 -4.87
C PHE A 127 8.14 12.12 -5.50
N SER A 128 8.47 11.74 -6.73
CA SER A 128 7.80 10.65 -7.43
C SER A 128 8.63 9.38 -7.42
N VAL A 129 7.93 8.25 -7.37
CA VAL A 129 8.49 6.92 -7.57
C VAL A 129 7.70 6.18 -8.65
N LEU A 130 8.26 5.08 -9.13
CA LEU A 130 7.62 4.23 -10.13
C LEU A 130 7.23 2.89 -9.54
N GLU A 131 5.98 2.49 -9.76
CA GLU A 131 5.50 1.13 -9.54
C GLU A 131 4.85 0.60 -10.81
N TYR A 132 5.41 -0.46 -11.38
CA TYR A 132 5.00 -1.01 -12.69
C TYR A 132 4.91 0.05 -13.81
N GLY A 133 5.84 1.02 -13.79
CA GLY A 133 5.91 2.10 -14.77
C GLY A 133 4.93 3.25 -14.53
N LEU A 134 4.09 3.19 -13.50
CA LEU A 134 3.20 4.27 -13.08
C LEU A 134 3.86 5.12 -12.01
N GLN A 135 3.65 6.43 -12.09
CA GLN A 135 4.20 7.40 -11.17
C GLN A 135 3.31 7.55 -9.93
N PHE A 136 3.94 7.55 -8.76
CA PHE A 136 3.27 7.84 -7.50
C PHE A 136 4.05 8.87 -6.72
N ARG A 137 3.35 9.88 -6.23
CA ARG A 137 3.89 10.88 -5.34
C ARG A 137 4.04 10.28 -3.94
N VAL A 138 5.20 10.48 -3.31
CA VAL A 138 5.49 9.99 -1.96
C VAL A 138 6.13 11.08 -1.11
N ASN A 139 6.00 10.94 0.21
CA ASN A 139 6.62 11.82 1.20
C ASN A 139 7.14 10.95 2.36
N LEU A 140 8.44 11.06 2.65
CA LEU A 140 9.10 10.27 3.69
C LEU A 140 9.30 11.03 5.00
N THR A 141 8.83 12.27 5.12
CA THR A 141 9.08 13.15 6.27
C THR A 141 7.82 13.51 7.06
N ASP A 142 6.77 13.96 6.36
CA ASP A 142 5.68 14.71 7.00
C ASP A 142 4.51 13.86 7.45
N TYR A 143 4.41 12.62 7.00
CA TYR A 143 3.28 11.73 7.26
C TYR A 143 3.76 10.40 7.82
N LEU A 144 2.93 9.77 8.64
CA LEU A 144 3.21 8.44 9.18
C LEU A 144 3.35 7.40 8.06
N ASP A 145 2.49 7.47 7.06
CA ASP A 145 2.52 6.62 5.87
C ASP A 145 3.06 7.40 4.66
N THR A 146 3.74 6.70 3.76
CA THR A 146 4.57 7.32 2.72
C THR A 146 3.79 7.81 1.50
N GLY A 147 2.49 7.52 1.41
CA GLY A 147 1.66 7.79 0.23
C GLY A 147 1.48 6.58 -0.69
N LEU A 148 2.26 5.53 -0.51
CA LEU A 148 2.13 4.28 -1.28
C LEU A 148 2.44 3.08 -0.38
N PHE A 149 1.45 2.22 -0.16
CA PHE A 149 1.63 0.96 0.57
C PHE A 149 2.28 -0.09 -0.32
N LEU A 150 3.56 -0.38 -0.11
CA LEU A 150 4.34 -1.28 -0.96
C LEU A 150 3.86 -2.74 -0.91
N ASP A 151 3.28 -3.16 0.21
CA ASP A 151 2.75 -4.51 0.42
C ASP A 151 1.50 -4.81 -0.42
N HIS A 152 0.76 -3.80 -0.87
CA HIS A 152 -0.42 -3.96 -1.74
C HIS A 152 -0.09 -3.96 -3.26
N ARG A 153 1.16 -3.92 -3.64
CA ARG A 153 1.61 -3.88 -5.04
C ARG A 153 0.98 -4.99 -5.89
N GLU A 154 1.03 -6.23 -5.42
CA GLU A 154 0.49 -7.36 -6.16
C GLU A 154 -1.04 -7.36 -6.20
N THR A 155 -1.70 -6.87 -5.15
CA THR A 155 -3.15 -6.68 -5.14
C THR A 155 -3.56 -5.63 -6.17
N ARG A 156 -2.84 -4.49 -6.25
CA ARG A 156 -3.07 -3.45 -7.28
C ARG A 156 -2.92 -4.01 -8.69
N ARG A 157 -1.86 -4.80 -8.93
CA ARG A 157 -1.61 -5.45 -10.22
C ARG A 157 -2.73 -6.44 -10.57
N LEU A 158 -3.21 -7.22 -9.61
CA LEU A 158 -4.31 -8.15 -9.82
C LEU A 158 -5.61 -7.41 -10.17
N VAL A 159 -5.98 -6.37 -9.44
CA VAL A 159 -7.14 -5.53 -9.73
C VAL A 159 -7.01 -4.91 -11.13
N ALA A 160 -5.86 -4.33 -11.45
CA ALA A 160 -5.59 -3.74 -12.76
C ALA A 160 -5.74 -4.74 -13.92
N SER A 161 -5.29 -5.99 -13.73
CA SER A 161 -5.42 -7.05 -14.75
C SER A 161 -6.88 -7.38 -15.12
N MET A 162 -7.83 -7.02 -14.27
CA MET A 162 -9.26 -7.24 -14.47
C MET A 162 -10.02 -5.95 -14.86
N ALA A 163 -9.34 -4.78 -14.91
CA ALA A 163 -10.00 -3.48 -14.95
C ALA A 163 -10.41 -3.00 -16.37
N LYS A 164 -9.84 -3.56 -17.43
CA LYS A 164 -10.10 -3.09 -18.79
C LYS A 164 -11.60 -3.12 -19.15
N GLY A 165 -12.14 -1.96 -19.50
CA GLY A 165 -13.56 -1.78 -19.85
C GLY A 165 -14.52 -1.92 -18.65
N LYS A 166 -14.01 -1.92 -17.42
CA LYS A 166 -14.76 -2.11 -16.19
C LYS A 166 -14.95 -0.81 -15.41
N ARG A 167 -15.98 -0.78 -14.58
CA ARG A 167 -16.25 0.29 -13.62
C ARG A 167 -15.72 -0.15 -12.25
N LEU A 168 -14.78 0.62 -11.68
CA LEU A 168 -14.18 0.37 -10.38
C LEU A 168 -14.71 1.32 -9.31
N LEU A 169 -15.10 0.78 -8.15
CA LEU A 169 -15.26 1.51 -6.90
C LEU A 169 -14.10 1.17 -5.95
N ASN A 170 -13.42 2.19 -5.43
CA ASN A 170 -12.34 2.05 -4.46
C ASN A 170 -12.71 2.80 -3.18
N LEU A 171 -12.97 2.07 -2.11
CA LEU A 171 -13.35 2.59 -0.79
C LEU A 171 -12.14 2.61 0.13
N PHE A 172 -12.04 3.62 0.99
CA PHE A 172 -10.85 3.93 1.78
C PHE A 172 -9.64 4.11 0.87
N ALA A 173 -9.85 4.93 -0.16
CA ALA A 173 -8.99 4.97 -1.34
C ALA A 173 -7.60 5.54 -1.07
N TYR A 174 -7.38 6.18 0.08
CA TYR A 174 -6.12 6.82 0.44
C TYR A 174 -5.63 7.73 -0.69
N THR A 175 -4.45 7.51 -1.25
CA THR A 175 -3.89 8.26 -2.38
C THR A 175 -4.32 7.73 -3.75
N CYS A 176 -5.38 6.95 -3.81
CA CYS A 176 -6.01 6.37 -5.02
C CYS A 176 -5.12 5.40 -5.82
N SER A 177 -4.10 4.80 -5.24
CA SER A 177 -3.15 3.96 -5.98
C SER A 177 -3.81 2.76 -6.70
N PHE A 178 -4.82 2.11 -6.11
CA PHE A 178 -5.61 1.06 -6.79
C PHE A 178 -6.34 1.61 -8.03
N SER A 179 -6.95 2.78 -7.89
CA SER A 179 -7.70 3.41 -8.99
C SER A 179 -6.80 3.89 -10.11
N VAL A 180 -5.62 4.42 -9.80
CA VAL A 180 -4.60 4.80 -10.79
C VAL A 180 -4.16 3.59 -11.60
N HIS A 181 -3.86 2.45 -10.96
CA HIS A 181 -3.52 1.21 -11.64
C HIS A 181 -4.66 0.71 -12.54
N ALA A 182 -5.89 0.74 -12.05
CA ALA A 182 -7.06 0.32 -12.83
C ALA A 182 -7.31 1.24 -14.03
N ALA A 183 -7.24 2.55 -13.84
CA ALA A 183 -7.42 3.53 -14.91
C ALA A 183 -6.34 3.37 -16.00
N ALA A 184 -5.07 3.23 -15.62
CA ALA A 184 -3.96 2.99 -16.56
C ALA A 184 -4.12 1.66 -17.32
N ALA A 185 -4.79 0.66 -16.72
CA ALA A 185 -5.11 -0.60 -17.39
C ALA A 185 -6.36 -0.53 -18.27
N GLY A 186 -7.00 0.63 -18.41
CA GLY A 186 -8.16 0.87 -19.29
C GLY A 186 -9.50 0.65 -18.62
N ALA A 187 -9.62 0.89 -17.33
CA ALA A 187 -10.93 0.99 -16.68
C ALA A 187 -11.80 2.04 -17.38
N LEU A 188 -13.09 1.77 -17.54
CA LEU A 188 -14.04 2.71 -18.14
C LEU A 188 -14.31 3.89 -17.20
N LEU A 189 -14.36 3.61 -15.91
CA LEU A 189 -14.58 4.60 -14.85
C LEU A 189 -13.91 4.10 -13.55
N THR A 190 -13.27 5.00 -12.83
CA THR A 190 -12.90 4.76 -11.43
C THR A 190 -13.59 5.76 -10.52
N LYS A 191 -14.12 5.30 -9.39
CA LYS A 191 -14.65 6.14 -8.32
C LYS A 191 -13.91 5.81 -7.04
N SER A 192 -13.18 6.77 -6.50
CA SER A 192 -12.37 6.66 -5.28
C SER A 192 -13.02 7.45 -4.16
N VAL A 193 -13.24 6.85 -3.02
CA VAL A 193 -13.88 7.48 -1.86
C VAL A 193 -12.92 7.43 -0.67
N ASP A 194 -12.64 8.58 -0.08
CA ASP A 194 -11.84 8.71 1.14
C ASP A 194 -12.30 9.93 1.95
N LEU A 195 -12.24 9.84 3.26
CA LEU A 195 -12.64 10.95 4.15
C LEU A 195 -11.63 12.09 4.19
N SER A 196 -10.35 11.79 3.97
CA SER A 196 -9.24 12.71 4.12
C SER A 196 -9.12 13.67 2.94
N ASN A 197 -9.19 14.97 3.20
CA ASN A 197 -8.92 15.98 2.19
C ASN A 197 -7.49 15.88 1.64
N THR A 198 -6.52 15.67 2.51
CA THR A 198 -5.11 15.57 2.15
C THR A 198 -4.89 14.41 1.17
N TYR A 199 -5.44 13.25 1.46
CA TYR A 199 -5.23 12.06 0.63
C TYR A 199 -6.04 12.10 -0.67
N THR A 200 -7.22 12.71 -0.68
CA THR A 200 -7.97 12.92 -1.93
C THR A 200 -7.27 13.90 -2.88
N GLU A 201 -6.69 14.99 -2.36
CA GLU A 201 -5.86 15.89 -3.19
C GLU A 201 -4.58 15.18 -3.69
N TRP A 202 -3.91 14.41 -2.84
CA TRP A 202 -2.76 13.60 -3.24
C TRP A 202 -3.13 12.56 -4.31
N GLY A 203 -4.31 11.95 -4.19
CA GLY A 203 -4.86 11.06 -5.22
C GLY A 203 -5.04 11.74 -6.58
N LYS A 204 -5.53 12.99 -6.61
CA LYS A 204 -5.63 13.78 -7.85
C LYS A 204 -4.27 13.96 -8.52
N GLU A 205 -3.24 14.31 -7.73
CA GLU A 205 -1.88 14.43 -8.24
C GLU A 205 -1.38 13.11 -8.86
N ASN A 206 -1.66 11.98 -8.21
CA ASN A 206 -1.29 10.66 -8.75
C ASN A 206 -1.95 10.35 -10.09
N PHE A 207 -3.21 10.72 -10.31
CA PHE A 207 -3.85 10.62 -11.62
C PHE A 207 -3.21 11.53 -12.65
N LEU A 208 -3.00 12.80 -12.30
CA LEU A 208 -2.44 13.80 -13.23
C LEU A 208 -1.01 13.45 -13.66
N MET A 209 -0.18 12.97 -12.75
CA MET A 209 1.19 12.52 -13.06
C MET A 209 1.23 11.39 -14.08
N ASN A 210 0.19 10.58 -14.15
CA ASN A 210 0.03 9.49 -15.10
C ASN A 210 -0.80 9.87 -16.32
N LEU A 211 -1.10 11.16 -16.53
CA LEU A 211 -1.91 11.66 -17.64
C LEU A 211 -3.31 11.05 -17.72
N LEU A 212 -3.87 10.66 -16.56
CA LEU A 212 -5.20 10.07 -16.46
C LEU A 212 -6.23 11.17 -16.18
N PRO A 213 -7.23 11.37 -17.03
CA PRO A 213 -8.17 12.49 -16.92
C PRO A 213 -9.14 12.27 -15.74
N LEU A 214 -9.34 13.30 -14.92
CA LEU A 214 -10.23 13.25 -13.75
C LEU A 214 -11.72 13.13 -14.11
N LYS A 215 -12.12 13.42 -15.34
CA LYS A 215 -13.51 13.26 -15.79
C LYS A 215 -14.03 11.82 -15.71
N ASP A 216 -13.13 10.84 -15.95
CA ASP A 216 -13.43 9.40 -15.90
C ASP A 216 -12.89 8.75 -14.61
N ASN A 217 -12.20 9.52 -13.77
CA ASN A 217 -11.54 9.08 -12.55
C ASN A 217 -11.97 9.97 -11.37
N LEU A 218 -13.17 9.67 -10.85
CA LEU A 218 -13.84 10.50 -9.85
C LEU A 218 -13.23 10.27 -8.47
N ILE A 219 -12.97 11.36 -7.75
CA ILE A 219 -12.51 11.32 -6.36
C ILE A 219 -13.54 12.05 -5.49
N ILE A 220 -14.06 11.34 -4.50
CA ILE A 220 -15.12 11.81 -3.61
C ILE A 220 -14.57 11.86 -2.20
N ARG A 221 -14.65 13.04 -1.58
CA ARG A 221 -14.33 13.22 -0.18
C ARG A 221 -15.56 12.98 0.67
N GLU A 222 -15.74 11.77 1.14
CA GLU A 222 -16.86 11.38 1.98
C GLU A 222 -16.47 10.21 2.90
N ASP A 223 -17.23 10.03 3.98
CA ASP A 223 -17.18 8.82 4.78
C ASP A 223 -17.67 7.62 3.97
N CYS A 224 -16.88 6.54 3.92
CA CYS A 224 -17.19 5.38 3.09
C CYS A 224 -18.48 4.67 3.50
N LEU A 225 -18.84 4.64 4.79
CA LEU A 225 -20.09 4.04 5.26
C LEU A 225 -21.27 4.86 4.79
N GLN A 226 -21.22 6.20 4.97
CA GLN A 226 -22.27 7.12 4.51
C GLN A 226 -22.41 7.12 2.98
N PHE A 227 -21.28 7.02 2.26
CA PHE A 227 -21.28 6.89 0.80
C PHE A 227 -22.02 5.64 0.36
N LEU A 228 -21.71 4.50 0.97
CA LEU A 228 -22.35 3.21 0.64
C LEU A 228 -23.86 3.19 0.88
N GLU A 229 -24.39 3.99 1.80
CA GLU A 229 -25.82 4.10 2.04
C GLU A 229 -26.58 4.81 0.91
N LYS A 230 -25.91 5.74 0.23
CA LYS A 230 -26.49 6.63 -0.79
C LYS A 230 -26.22 6.15 -2.22
N GLU A 231 -25.12 5.43 -2.43
CA GLU A 231 -24.68 4.99 -3.77
C GLU A 231 -25.64 3.93 -4.34
N LYS A 232 -25.94 4.08 -5.63
CA LYS A 232 -26.85 3.18 -6.35
C LYS A 232 -26.25 2.64 -7.65
N SER A 233 -25.11 3.19 -8.07
CA SER A 233 -24.45 2.76 -9.29
C SER A 233 -23.88 1.35 -9.13
N MET A 234 -23.94 0.55 -10.20
CA MET A 234 -23.32 -0.77 -10.21
C MET A 234 -21.86 -0.68 -10.66
N TYR A 235 -21.04 -1.54 -10.08
CA TYR A 235 -19.61 -1.65 -10.36
C TYR A 235 -19.23 -3.08 -10.72
N ASP A 236 -18.23 -3.23 -11.59
CA ASP A 236 -17.68 -4.53 -11.96
C ASP A 236 -16.55 -4.97 -11.04
N LEU A 237 -15.86 -4.00 -10.47
CA LEU A 237 -14.79 -4.20 -9.50
C LEU A 237 -15.02 -3.28 -8.31
N ILE A 238 -14.87 -3.85 -7.10
CA ILE A 238 -14.88 -3.06 -5.86
C ILE A 238 -13.65 -3.43 -5.05
N VAL A 239 -12.94 -2.43 -4.54
CA VAL A 239 -11.82 -2.58 -3.60
C VAL A 239 -12.20 -1.95 -2.28
N ILE A 240 -12.00 -2.67 -1.20
CA ILE A 240 -12.20 -2.22 0.18
C ILE A 240 -10.95 -2.55 0.98
N ASP A 241 -10.20 -1.52 1.38
CA ASP A 241 -8.97 -1.65 2.18
C ASP A 241 -9.00 -0.67 3.36
N PRO A 242 -9.83 -0.94 4.37
CA PRO A 242 -10.09 -0.01 5.46
C PRO A 242 -8.98 -0.05 6.51
N PRO A 243 -8.81 1.04 7.28
CA PRO A 243 -7.96 1.03 8.46
C PRO A 243 -8.50 0.06 9.51
N THR A 244 -7.62 -0.47 10.36
CA THR A 244 -8.04 -1.36 11.47
C THR A 244 -9.01 -0.67 12.42
N ILE A 245 -8.70 0.57 12.76
CA ILE A 245 -9.54 1.46 13.59
C ILE A 245 -9.39 2.88 13.05
N SER A 246 -10.50 3.59 12.95
CA SER A 246 -10.49 5.00 12.61
C SER A 246 -11.37 5.80 13.57
N ARG A 247 -10.83 6.91 14.05
CA ARG A 247 -11.59 7.97 14.74
C ARG A 247 -11.51 9.23 13.88
N SER A 248 -12.63 9.69 13.39
CA SER A 248 -12.73 11.00 12.78
C SER A 248 -13.63 11.87 13.63
N LYS A 249 -13.27 13.16 13.80
CA LYS A 249 -14.16 14.18 14.42
C LYS A 249 -15.49 14.35 13.66
N LYS A 250 -15.60 13.75 12.48
CA LYS A 250 -16.78 13.79 11.59
C LYS A 250 -17.59 12.48 11.61
N MET A 251 -17.13 11.46 12.32
CA MET A 251 -17.85 10.20 12.51
C MET A 251 -18.53 10.21 13.86
N ASP A 252 -19.82 9.93 13.89
CA ASP A 252 -20.58 9.80 15.15
C ASP A 252 -20.15 8.57 15.97
N GLN A 253 -19.56 7.57 15.31
CA GLN A 253 -19.05 6.34 15.92
C GLN A 253 -17.63 6.03 15.44
N MET A 254 -16.89 5.33 16.29
CA MET A 254 -15.55 4.83 15.97
C MET A 254 -15.69 3.62 15.03
N PHE A 255 -15.05 3.69 13.86
CA PHE A 255 -14.92 2.57 12.95
C PHE A 255 -13.98 1.50 13.53
N ASP A 256 -14.44 0.23 13.50
CA ASP A 256 -13.66 -0.96 13.89
C ASP A 256 -13.88 -2.04 12.84
N ILE A 257 -12.81 -2.40 12.11
CA ILE A 257 -12.92 -3.33 10.99
C ILE A 257 -13.55 -4.67 11.37
N GLN A 258 -13.23 -5.21 12.58
CA GLN A 258 -13.79 -6.49 13.02
C GLN A 258 -15.31 -6.43 13.24
N LYS A 259 -15.84 -5.26 13.56
CA LYS A 259 -17.29 -5.06 13.76
C LYS A 259 -18.01 -4.65 12.48
N ASP A 260 -17.33 -3.80 11.67
CA ASP A 260 -18.00 -3.08 10.59
C ASP A 260 -17.85 -3.78 9.22
N TYR A 261 -16.91 -4.76 9.07
CA TYR A 261 -16.71 -5.45 7.80
C TYR A 261 -17.95 -6.16 7.25
N PRO A 262 -18.87 -6.75 8.08
CA PRO A 262 -20.06 -7.40 7.52
C PRO A 262 -20.98 -6.41 6.82
N PHE A 263 -21.16 -5.22 7.40
CA PHE A 263 -21.92 -4.14 6.78
C PHE A 263 -21.25 -3.64 5.50
N LEU A 264 -19.94 -3.34 5.55
CA LEU A 264 -19.17 -2.88 4.39
C LEU A 264 -19.28 -3.84 3.21
N ILE A 265 -19.01 -5.12 3.44
CA ILE A 265 -19.02 -6.13 2.39
C ILE A 265 -20.44 -6.32 1.87
N SER A 266 -21.46 -6.40 2.74
CA SER A 266 -22.86 -6.58 2.32
C SER A 266 -23.36 -5.43 1.45
N LYS A 267 -23.06 -4.19 1.84
CA LYS A 267 -23.41 -3.00 1.06
C LYS A 267 -22.65 -2.94 -0.26
N ALA A 268 -21.37 -3.24 -0.26
CA ALA A 268 -20.58 -3.28 -1.50
C ALA A 268 -21.07 -4.39 -2.45
N LEU A 269 -21.45 -5.55 -1.94
CA LEU A 269 -22.04 -6.63 -2.76
C LEU A 269 -23.35 -6.21 -3.41
N SER A 270 -24.17 -5.37 -2.77
CA SER A 270 -25.40 -4.86 -3.39
C SER A 270 -25.14 -3.88 -4.55
N LEU A 271 -23.93 -3.33 -4.65
CA LEU A 271 -23.47 -2.46 -5.73
C LEU A 271 -22.62 -3.22 -6.76
N LEU A 272 -22.41 -4.52 -6.58
CA LEU A 272 -21.57 -5.33 -7.45
C LEU A 272 -22.40 -5.92 -8.60
N SER A 273 -21.94 -5.79 -9.84
CA SER A 273 -22.57 -6.43 -10.99
C SER A 273 -22.54 -7.96 -10.86
N GLN A 274 -23.41 -8.66 -11.59
CA GLN A 274 -23.58 -10.12 -11.47
C GLN A 274 -22.25 -10.88 -11.66
N ASP A 275 -21.42 -10.45 -12.61
CA ASP A 275 -20.09 -11.03 -12.88
C ASP A 275 -18.96 -10.21 -12.23
N GLY A 276 -19.30 -9.38 -11.26
CA GLY A 276 -18.37 -8.50 -10.60
C GLY A 276 -17.49 -9.21 -9.58
N THR A 277 -16.43 -8.52 -9.19
CA THR A 277 -15.49 -9.00 -8.17
C THR A 277 -15.21 -7.92 -7.13
N LEU A 278 -15.32 -8.28 -5.88
CA LEU A 278 -14.93 -7.47 -4.73
C LEU A 278 -13.61 -8.01 -4.17
N PHE A 279 -12.66 -7.10 -3.93
CA PHE A 279 -11.44 -7.33 -3.20
C PHE A 279 -11.56 -6.67 -1.83
N PHE A 280 -11.46 -7.47 -0.79
CA PHE A 280 -11.44 -6.99 0.60
C PHE A 280 -10.10 -7.31 1.20
N SER A 281 -9.42 -6.32 1.78
CA SER A 281 -8.13 -6.49 2.45
C SER A 281 -8.12 -5.84 3.84
N THR A 282 -7.22 -6.31 4.69
CA THR A 282 -6.94 -5.71 5.99
C THR A 282 -5.55 -6.08 6.48
N ASN A 283 -4.90 -5.17 7.20
CA ASN A 283 -3.62 -5.40 7.89
C ASN A 283 -3.81 -5.77 9.38
N SER A 284 -5.05 -5.92 9.84
CA SER A 284 -5.35 -6.36 11.21
C SER A 284 -4.93 -7.81 11.40
N ARG A 285 -3.96 -8.05 12.31
CA ARG A 285 -3.39 -9.38 12.54
C ARG A 285 -4.34 -10.38 13.19
N ASP A 286 -5.25 -9.86 14.00
CA ASP A 286 -6.22 -10.64 14.77
C ASP A 286 -7.59 -10.67 14.08
N PHE A 287 -7.64 -10.32 12.79
CA PHE A 287 -8.87 -10.27 12.03
C PHE A 287 -9.41 -11.68 11.75
N ASP A 288 -10.65 -11.90 12.14
CA ASP A 288 -11.39 -13.15 11.89
C ASP A 288 -12.48 -12.91 10.84
N PHE A 289 -12.33 -13.56 9.69
CA PHE A 289 -13.24 -13.44 8.56
C PHE A 289 -14.26 -14.60 8.56
N ASP A 290 -15.48 -14.34 9.00
CA ASP A 290 -16.57 -15.32 8.94
C ASP A 290 -17.18 -15.38 7.53
N LYS A 291 -16.80 -16.41 6.77
CA LYS A 291 -17.34 -16.66 5.41
C LYS A 291 -18.82 -16.99 5.39
N ASN A 292 -19.39 -17.48 6.51
CA ASN A 292 -20.79 -17.89 6.58
C ASN A 292 -21.74 -16.70 6.48
N LEU A 293 -21.29 -15.50 6.79
CA LEU A 293 -22.08 -14.27 6.64
C LEU A 293 -22.44 -13.97 5.18
N PHE A 294 -21.73 -14.56 4.21
CA PHE A 294 -21.84 -14.26 2.77
C PHE A 294 -22.12 -15.54 1.95
N CYS A 295 -23.08 -16.36 2.39
CA CYS A 295 -23.37 -17.67 1.78
C CYS A 295 -23.71 -17.62 0.27
N GLY A 296 -24.21 -16.46 -0.24
CA GLY A 296 -24.51 -16.22 -1.65
C GLY A 296 -23.27 -15.93 -2.51
N CYS A 297 -22.07 -15.95 -1.93
CA CYS A 297 -20.84 -15.59 -2.61
C CYS A 297 -19.84 -16.75 -2.65
N THR A 298 -18.98 -16.72 -3.67
CA THR A 298 -17.72 -17.49 -3.70
C THR A 298 -16.61 -16.63 -3.10
N ILE A 299 -15.97 -17.11 -2.04
CA ILE A 299 -14.94 -16.39 -1.29
C ILE A 299 -13.64 -17.17 -1.38
N THR A 300 -12.62 -16.54 -1.93
CA THR A 300 -11.27 -17.11 -2.06
C THR A 300 -10.28 -16.26 -1.27
N ASP A 301 -9.60 -16.85 -0.32
CA ASP A 301 -8.45 -16.23 0.33
C ASP A 301 -7.28 -16.19 -0.68
N ILE A 302 -6.84 -14.99 -1.00
CA ILE A 302 -5.74 -14.72 -1.93
C ILE A 302 -4.52 -14.07 -1.24
N SER A 303 -4.52 -13.99 0.08
CA SER A 303 -3.48 -13.30 0.88
C SER A 303 -2.07 -13.67 0.43
N LYS A 304 -1.76 -14.99 0.35
CA LYS A 304 -0.44 -15.46 -0.09
C LYS A 304 -0.07 -15.07 -1.54
N LYS A 305 -1.07 -14.84 -2.39
CA LYS A 305 -0.85 -14.46 -3.80
C LYS A 305 -0.63 -12.97 -3.97
N THR A 306 -1.01 -12.17 -2.99
CA THR A 306 -0.96 -10.72 -3.01
C THR A 306 0.22 -10.14 -2.22
N ILE A 307 0.93 -10.95 -1.44
CA ILE A 307 2.15 -10.53 -0.75
C ILE A 307 3.28 -10.42 -1.78
N PRO A 308 3.92 -9.24 -1.91
CA PRO A 308 5.01 -9.04 -2.86
C PRO A 308 6.27 -9.81 -2.45
N LEU A 309 7.09 -10.13 -3.45
CA LEU A 309 8.31 -10.94 -3.28
C LEU A 309 9.38 -10.33 -2.37
N ASP A 310 9.30 -9.02 -2.14
CA ASP A 310 10.19 -8.24 -1.29
C ASP A 310 9.73 -8.20 0.18
N PHE A 311 8.60 -8.84 0.52
CA PHE A 311 8.10 -8.98 1.89
C PHE A 311 8.27 -10.41 2.39
N HIS A 312 9.03 -10.58 3.48
CA HIS A 312 9.20 -11.87 4.15
C HIS A 312 8.02 -12.20 5.07
N ASN A 313 7.39 -11.17 5.63
CA ASN A 313 6.24 -11.35 6.51
C ASN A 313 4.99 -11.77 5.72
N GLN A 314 4.68 -13.06 5.74
CA GLN A 314 3.50 -13.64 5.06
C GLN A 314 2.15 -13.26 5.71
N LYS A 315 2.17 -12.47 6.78
CA LYS A 315 0.99 -11.94 7.50
C LYS A 315 1.01 -10.42 7.53
N ILE A 316 1.57 -9.78 6.51
CA ILE A 316 1.61 -8.31 6.43
C ILE A 316 0.20 -7.75 6.20
N HIS A 317 -0.60 -8.44 5.39
CA HIS A 317 -2.03 -8.20 5.19
C HIS A 317 -2.75 -9.52 4.90
N TYR A 318 -4.07 -9.48 4.98
CA TYR A 318 -4.99 -10.48 4.44
C TYR A 318 -5.75 -9.89 3.27
N CYS A 319 -6.09 -10.73 2.29
CA CYS A 319 -6.87 -10.31 1.12
C CYS A 319 -7.80 -11.44 0.65
N TRP A 320 -9.06 -11.11 0.42
CA TRP A 320 -10.07 -12.03 -0.11
C TRP A 320 -10.62 -11.49 -1.43
N LYS A 321 -10.80 -12.41 -2.37
CA LYS A 321 -11.56 -12.20 -3.59
C LYS A 321 -12.96 -12.76 -3.38
N ILE A 322 -14.00 -11.94 -3.55
CA ILE A 322 -15.39 -12.26 -3.30
C ILE A 322 -16.18 -11.99 -4.59
N SER A 323 -16.99 -12.96 -5.04
CA SER A 323 -17.85 -12.82 -6.21
C SER A 323 -19.21 -13.44 -5.92
N PRO A 324 -20.33 -12.90 -6.45
CA PRO A 324 -21.60 -13.56 -6.37
C PRO A 324 -21.51 -14.99 -6.93
N LYS A 325 -22.21 -15.95 -6.32
CA LYS A 325 -22.36 -17.25 -6.94
C LYS A 325 -23.20 -17.08 -8.20
N SER A 326 -22.73 -17.58 -9.34
CA SER A 326 -23.58 -17.66 -10.52
C SER A 326 -24.80 -18.51 -10.16
N ASN A 327 -25.98 -17.92 -10.21
CA ASN A 327 -27.20 -18.72 -10.21
C ASN A 327 -27.13 -19.58 -11.48
N PHE A 328 -26.73 -20.85 -11.34
CA PHE A 328 -27.06 -21.82 -12.37
C PHE A 328 -28.56 -21.80 -12.49
N SER A 329 -29.09 -21.16 -13.53
CA SER A 329 -30.45 -21.34 -13.96
C SER A 329 -30.61 -22.85 -14.19
N SER A 330 -31.20 -23.53 -13.23
CA SER A 330 -31.70 -24.86 -13.49
C SER A 330 -32.66 -24.73 -14.70
N LYS A 331 -32.20 -25.25 -15.82
CA LYS A 331 -33.05 -25.53 -16.97
C LYS A 331 -34.12 -26.53 -16.58
#